data_c3b5eb04b550c72fa2b37297bdc3f719
#
_entry.id   c3b5eb04b550c72fa2b37297bdc3f719
#
_cell.length_a   1.000
_cell.length_b   1.000
_cell.length_c   1.000
_cell.angle_alpha   90.00
_cell.angle_beta   90.00
_cell.angle_gamma   90.00
#
_symmetry.space_group_name_H-M   'P 1'
#
loop_
_entity.id
_entity.type
_entity.pdbx_description
1 polymer ?
#
loop_
_entity_poly.entity_id
_entity_poly.type
_entity_poly.pdbx_seq_one_letter_code
_entity_poly.pdbx_strand_id
1 'polypeptide(L)'
;LKSLEELEDSNKVKILVKDGIASNFFRETSFENNKFIHQGIYAFKYKTLKRFISWNPSQKEKKYKLEQFRALDNGIKINAIKSLSKIHLGVDTEEDLRIANEIAKDDSYK
;
A
#
# COMPACT_ATOMS: atom_id res chain seq x y z
N LEU A 1 -8.46 -7.83 -6.42
CA LEU A 1 -7.97 -7.13 -7.60
C LEU A 1 -8.73 -5.83 -7.80
N LYS A 2 -8.03 -4.76 -8.01
CA LYS A 2 -8.61 -3.44 -8.21
C LYS A 2 -8.93 -3.19 -9.68
N SER A 3 -9.73 -2.16 -9.94
CA SER A 3 -10.08 -1.78 -11.31
C SER A 3 -8.85 -1.31 -12.09
N LEU A 4 -8.94 -1.32 -13.42
CA LEU A 4 -7.87 -0.79 -14.27
C LEU A 4 -7.60 0.69 -13.99
N GLU A 5 -8.64 1.47 -13.67
CA GLU A 5 -8.48 2.89 -13.34
C GLU A 5 -7.56 3.09 -12.13
N GLU A 6 -7.73 2.28 -11.08
CA GLU A 6 -6.86 2.37 -9.91
C GLU A 6 -5.42 1.97 -10.22
N LEU A 7 -5.23 0.96 -11.07
CA LEU A 7 -3.89 0.54 -11.47
C LEU A 7 -3.21 1.57 -12.39
N GLU A 8 -3.99 2.36 -13.11
CA GLU A 8 -3.47 3.43 -13.96
C GLU A 8 -3.15 4.72 -13.18
N ASP A 9 -3.72 4.89 -11.98
CA ASP A 9 -3.54 6.09 -11.19
C ASP A 9 -2.14 6.13 -10.56
N SER A 10 -1.29 7.05 -11.01
CA SER A 10 0.07 7.20 -10.51
C SER A 10 0.14 7.70 -9.06
N ASN A 11 -0.97 8.22 -8.51
CA ASN A 11 -1.03 8.62 -7.10
C ASN A 11 -1.26 7.44 -6.17
N LYS A 12 -1.65 6.30 -6.71
CA LYS A 12 -1.88 5.09 -5.92
C LYS A 12 -0.66 4.19 -5.97
N VAL A 13 -0.25 3.69 -4.79
CA VAL A 13 0.86 2.75 -4.69
C VAL A 13 0.38 1.36 -5.04
N LYS A 14 1.09 0.70 -5.95
CA LYS A 14 0.82 -0.69 -6.34
C LYS A 14 1.82 -1.61 -5.63
N ILE A 15 1.39 -2.81 -5.40
CA ILE A 15 2.21 -3.84 -4.78
C ILE A 15 2.30 -5.05 -5.72
N LEU A 16 3.51 -5.53 -5.92
CA LEU A 16 3.75 -6.78 -6.65
C LEU A 16 3.88 -7.91 -5.64
N VAL A 17 3.02 -8.92 -5.77
CA VAL A 17 2.95 -10.04 -4.83
C VAL A 17 3.35 -11.33 -5.53
N LYS A 18 4.26 -12.08 -4.91
CA LYS A 18 4.67 -13.42 -5.35
C LYS A 18 4.58 -14.37 -4.17
N ASP A 19 3.81 -15.44 -4.31
CA ASP A 19 3.65 -16.46 -3.27
C ASP A 19 3.25 -15.87 -1.91
N GLY A 20 2.35 -14.87 -1.93
CA GLY A 20 1.88 -14.22 -0.72
C GLY A 20 2.86 -13.24 -0.10
N ILE A 21 3.99 -12.97 -0.75
CA ILE A 21 5.03 -12.06 -0.25
C ILE A 21 5.12 -10.85 -1.17
N ALA A 22 5.15 -9.66 -0.57
CA ALA A 22 5.36 -8.42 -1.29
C ALA A 22 6.79 -8.35 -1.80
N SER A 23 6.97 -8.30 -3.12
CA SER A 23 8.30 -8.25 -3.73
C SER A 23 8.70 -6.85 -4.16
N ASN A 24 7.76 -5.98 -4.46
CA ASN A 24 8.05 -4.60 -4.83
C ASN A 24 6.83 -3.70 -4.65
N PHE A 25 7.09 -2.41 -4.56
CA PHE A 25 6.07 -1.35 -4.48
C PHE A 25 6.41 -0.28 -5.53
N PHE A 26 5.40 0.27 -6.19
CA PHE A 26 5.63 1.26 -7.24
C PHE A 26 4.40 2.12 -7.47
N ARG A 27 4.58 3.27 -8.11
CA ARG A 27 3.51 4.20 -8.46
C ARG A 27 3.16 4.17 -9.96
N GLU A 28 4.08 3.71 -10.79
CA GLU A 28 3.89 3.67 -12.24
C GLU A 28 2.69 2.79 -12.62
N THR A 29 2.05 3.13 -13.72
CA THR A 29 0.94 2.35 -14.24
C THR A 29 1.43 1.02 -14.80
N SER A 30 0.61 -0.02 -14.63
CA SER A 30 0.96 -1.34 -15.15
C SER A 30 -0.27 -2.22 -15.28
N PHE A 31 -0.27 -3.05 -16.31
CA PHE A 31 -1.32 -4.00 -16.59
C PHE A 31 -0.89 -5.46 -16.36
N GLU A 32 0.28 -5.69 -15.80
CA GLU A 32 0.77 -7.04 -15.53
C GLU A 32 -0.02 -7.72 -14.41
N ASN A 33 -0.01 -9.05 -14.43
CA ASN A 33 -0.63 -9.86 -13.40
C ASN A 33 0.11 -9.74 -12.06
N ASN A 34 -0.55 -10.16 -10.97
CA ASN A 34 0.00 -10.16 -9.61
C ASN A 34 0.25 -8.76 -9.02
N LYS A 35 -0.41 -7.74 -9.56
CA LYS A 35 -0.34 -6.38 -9.05
C LYS A 35 -1.65 -5.98 -8.40
N PHE A 36 -1.54 -5.31 -7.26
CA PHE A 36 -2.67 -4.92 -6.44
C PHE A 36 -2.44 -3.50 -5.94
N ILE A 37 -3.52 -2.84 -5.52
CA ILE A 37 -3.41 -1.55 -4.86
C ILE A 37 -2.99 -1.77 -3.42
N HIS A 38 -1.96 -1.05 -2.99
CA HIS A 38 -1.45 -1.13 -1.64
C HIS A 38 -2.37 -0.39 -0.67
N GLN A 39 -2.64 -1.02 0.47
CA GLN A 39 -3.26 -0.37 1.60
C GLN A 39 -2.21 -0.14 2.68
N GLY A 40 -2.17 1.06 3.23
CA GLY A 40 -1.15 1.46 4.18
C GLY A 40 -1.38 0.95 5.60
N ILE A 41 -1.69 -0.33 5.75
CA ILE A 41 -1.90 -0.97 7.05
C ILE A 41 -0.88 -2.06 7.22
N TYR A 42 -0.10 -2.01 8.31
CA TYR A 42 0.96 -2.97 8.60
C TYR A 42 0.80 -3.54 10.00
N ALA A 43 1.09 -4.83 10.13
CA ALA A 43 1.21 -5.49 11.42
C ALA A 43 2.66 -5.96 11.59
N PHE A 44 3.25 -5.65 12.73
CA PHE A 44 4.63 -6.02 13.04
C PHE A 44 4.67 -6.89 14.29
N LYS A 45 5.57 -7.89 14.26
CA LYS A 45 6.01 -8.48 15.52
C LYS A 45 6.81 -7.42 16.27
N TYR A 46 6.70 -7.40 17.60
CA TYR A 46 7.34 -6.36 18.41
C TYR A 46 8.85 -6.28 18.17
N LYS A 47 9.53 -7.41 18.11
CA LYS A 47 10.97 -7.43 17.84
C LYS A 47 11.33 -6.83 16.48
N THR A 48 10.51 -7.12 15.46
CA THR A 48 10.71 -6.59 14.12
C THR A 48 10.49 -5.09 14.08
N LEU A 49 9.45 -4.62 14.76
CA LEU A 49 9.18 -3.18 14.84
C LEU A 49 10.32 -2.43 15.52
N LYS A 50 10.87 -2.95 16.61
CA LYS A 50 12.03 -2.34 17.28
C LYS A 50 13.23 -2.23 16.35
N ARG A 51 13.48 -3.25 15.54
CA ARG A 51 14.56 -3.22 14.56
C ARG A 51 14.28 -2.17 13.47
N PHE A 52 13.05 -2.15 12.98
CA PHE A 52 12.64 -1.21 11.92
C PHE A 52 12.87 0.24 12.33
N ILE A 53 12.42 0.63 13.52
CA ILE A 53 12.56 2.02 13.98
C ILE A 53 14.01 2.40 14.32
N SER A 54 14.90 1.41 14.50
CA SER A 54 16.32 1.67 14.75
C SER A 54 17.11 1.98 13.47
N TRP A 55 16.56 1.67 12.30
CA TRP A 55 17.24 1.90 11.02
C TRP A 55 16.99 3.30 10.50
N ASN A 56 18.02 3.85 9.83
CA ASN A 56 17.84 5.08 9.07
C ASN A 56 17.04 4.80 7.80
N PRO A 57 16.33 5.79 7.25
CA PRO A 57 15.65 5.62 5.97
C PRO A 57 16.61 5.15 4.88
N SER A 58 16.22 4.11 4.11
CA SER A 58 17.03 3.60 3.02
C SER A 58 17.02 4.56 1.82
N GLN A 59 17.96 4.36 0.89
CA GLN A 59 18.01 5.19 -0.32
C GLN A 59 16.74 5.05 -1.16
N LYS A 60 16.21 3.83 -1.31
CA LYS A 60 14.96 3.62 -2.04
C LYS A 60 13.77 4.26 -1.34
N GLU A 61 13.76 4.20 -0.01
CA GLU A 61 12.71 4.87 0.77
C GLU A 61 12.68 6.37 0.49
N LYS A 62 13.84 7.01 0.48
CA LYS A 62 13.96 8.46 0.20
C LYS A 62 13.59 8.78 -1.24
N LYS A 63 14.04 7.95 -2.18
CA LYS A 63 13.81 8.17 -3.61
C LYS A 63 12.35 8.06 -3.98
N TYR A 64 11.68 7.01 -3.50
CA TYR A 64 10.29 6.72 -3.87
C TYR A 64 9.28 7.22 -2.85
N LYS A 65 9.75 7.73 -1.69
CA LYS A 65 8.91 8.19 -0.58
C LYS A 65 7.96 7.10 -0.09
N LEU A 66 8.49 5.90 0.05
CA LEU A 66 7.76 4.71 0.50
C LEU A 66 8.57 4.02 1.60
N GLU A 67 8.10 4.14 2.85
CA GLU A 67 8.84 3.63 4.02
C GLU A 67 8.98 2.11 4.07
N GLN A 68 8.12 1.37 3.36
CA GLN A 68 8.23 -0.09 3.28
C GLN A 68 9.53 -0.54 2.63
N PHE A 69 10.20 0.30 1.86
CA PHE A 69 11.51 -0.03 1.32
C PHE A 69 12.57 -0.16 2.40
N ARG A 70 12.40 0.52 3.55
CA ARG A 70 13.32 0.34 4.68
C ARG A 70 13.31 -1.11 5.16
N ALA A 71 12.13 -1.72 5.24
CA ALA A 71 12.01 -3.13 5.61
C ALA A 71 12.60 -4.04 4.54
N LEU A 72 12.24 -3.84 3.27
CA LEU A 72 12.72 -4.69 2.17
C LEU A 72 14.25 -4.60 2.01
N ASP A 73 14.81 -3.39 2.09
CA ASP A 73 16.25 -3.18 1.92
C ASP A 73 17.07 -3.77 3.08
N ASN A 74 16.42 -4.02 4.22
CA ASN A 74 17.05 -4.68 5.37
C ASN A 74 16.70 -6.16 5.47
N GLY A 75 16.16 -6.75 4.41
CA GLY A 75 15.94 -8.19 4.31
C GLY A 75 14.70 -8.71 5.03
N ILE A 76 13.78 -7.85 5.43
CA ILE A 76 12.53 -8.26 6.06
C ILE A 76 11.53 -8.67 4.96
N LYS A 77 10.91 -9.85 5.14
CA LYS A 77 9.83 -10.30 4.27
C LYS A 77 8.53 -9.65 4.70
N ILE A 78 7.79 -9.11 3.76
CA ILE A 78 6.47 -8.53 3.99
C ILE A 78 5.43 -9.48 3.40
N ASN A 79 4.65 -10.11 4.27
CA ASN A 79 3.54 -10.93 3.83
C ASN A 79 2.38 -10.03 3.40
N ALA A 80 1.81 -10.32 2.25
CA ALA A 80 0.69 -9.55 1.72
C ALA A 80 -0.58 -10.35 1.83
N ILE A 81 -1.63 -9.71 2.32
CA ILE A 81 -2.96 -10.32 2.47
C ILE A 81 -3.93 -9.52 1.61
N LYS A 82 -4.64 -10.21 0.72
CA LYS A 82 -5.66 -9.56 -0.10
C LYS A 82 -6.86 -9.22 0.76
N SER A 83 -7.26 -7.96 0.75
CA SER A 83 -8.45 -7.52 1.46
C SER A 83 -9.72 -7.99 0.75
N LEU A 84 -10.70 -8.40 1.52
CA LEU A 84 -12.04 -8.74 1.03
C LEU A 84 -12.94 -7.50 0.96
N SER A 85 -12.51 -6.38 1.51
CA SER A 85 -13.26 -5.13 1.45
C SER A 85 -13.30 -4.58 0.02
N LYS A 86 -14.43 -4.03 -0.37
CA LYS A 86 -14.62 -3.47 -1.71
C LYS A 86 -14.15 -2.03 -1.84
N ILE A 87 -14.01 -1.33 -0.72
CA ILE A 87 -13.67 0.10 -0.70
C ILE A 87 -12.38 0.32 0.05
N HIS A 88 -11.44 0.98 -0.62
CA HIS A 88 -10.13 1.29 -0.09
C HIS A 88 -9.79 2.72 -0.48
N LEU A 89 -10.28 3.68 0.30
CA LEU A 89 -10.09 5.09 0.00
C LEU A 89 -9.11 5.72 0.98
N GLY A 90 -7.99 6.23 0.44
CA GLY A 90 -7.14 7.16 1.17
C GLY A 90 -7.60 8.58 0.87
N VAL A 91 -7.50 9.48 1.85
CA VAL A 91 -7.91 10.87 1.69
C VAL A 91 -6.65 11.74 1.69
N ASP A 92 -6.21 12.14 0.50
CA ASP A 92 -5.03 12.99 0.32
C ASP A 92 -5.35 14.30 -0.41
N THR A 93 -6.51 14.35 -1.09
CA THR A 93 -6.94 15.49 -1.89
C THR A 93 -8.35 15.93 -1.50
N GLU A 94 -8.75 17.13 -1.97
CA GLU A 94 -10.12 17.62 -1.77
C GLU A 94 -11.15 16.68 -2.42
N GLU A 95 -10.83 16.13 -3.59
CA GLU A 95 -11.71 15.19 -4.28
C GLU A 95 -11.85 13.89 -3.49
N ASP A 96 -10.74 13.40 -2.90
CA ASP A 96 -10.78 12.22 -2.04
C ASP A 96 -11.69 12.46 -0.83
N LEU A 97 -11.63 13.65 -0.23
CA LEU A 97 -12.47 14.01 0.90
C LEU A 97 -13.95 14.03 0.50
N ARG A 98 -14.26 14.59 -0.67
CA ARG A 98 -15.64 14.60 -1.17
C ARG A 98 -16.17 13.18 -1.33
N ILE A 99 -15.38 12.30 -1.93
CA ILE A 99 -15.76 10.90 -2.13
C ILE A 99 -15.94 10.19 -0.78
N ALA A 100 -15.02 10.43 0.17
CA ALA A 100 -15.12 9.83 1.49
C ALA A 100 -16.40 10.26 2.21
N ASN A 101 -16.79 11.53 2.11
CA ASN A 101 -18.01 12.04 2.70
C ASN A 101 -19.25 11.39 2.07
N GLU A 102 -19.25 11.18 0.76
CA GLU A 102 -20.35 10.50 0.08
C GLU A 102 -20.48 9.05 0.54
N ILE A 103 -19.35 8.34 0.67
CA ILE A 103 -19.34 6.96 1.18
C ILE A 103 -19.85 6.91 2.62
N ALA A 104 -19.44 7.85 3.46
CA ALA A 104 -19.83 7.88 4.87
C ALA A 104 -21.34 8.09 5.09
N LYS A 105 -22.03 8.62 4.10
CA LYS A 105 -23.50 8.77 4.15
C LYS A 105 -24.24 7.45 3.93
N ASP A 106 -23.56 6.45 3.41
CA ASP A 106 -24.15 5.14 3.14
C ASP A 106 -24.11 4.29 4.41
N ASP A 107 -25.30 3.89 4.89
CA ASP A 107 -25.43 3.10 6.12
C ASP A 107 -24.74 1.74 6.06
N SER A 108 -24.47 1.23 4.86
CA SER A 108 -23.79 -0.07 4.69
C SER A 108 -22.35 -0.08 5.23
N TYR A 109 -21.77 1.10 5.52
CA TYR A 109 -20.39 1.23 6.03
C TYR A 109 -20.32 1.57 7.51
N LYS A 110 -21.45 1.57 8.19
CA LYS A 110 -21.51 1.90 9.63
C LYS A 110 -21.53 0.65 10.50
#